data_fc6671f4bfb796c8e10d43f04f7e329c
#
_entry.id   fc6671f4bfb796c8e10d43f04f7e329c
#
_cell.length_a   1.000
_cell.length_b   1.000
_cell.length_c   1.000
_cell.angle_alpha   90.00
_cell.angle_beta   90.00
_cell.angle_gamma   90.00
#
_symmetry.space_group_name_H-M   'P 1'
#
loop_
_entity.id
_entity.type
_entity.pdbx_description
1 polymer ?
#
loop_
_entity_poly.entity_id
_entity_poly.type
_entity_poly.pdbx_seq_one_letter_code
_entity_poly.pdbx_strand_id
1 'polypeptide(L)'
;GWGYTANLTLNAQPVENLNLMFAYTHTESKEVSGLPGSDPVSTWQGLLTIDGPNFGTTQRSRYVVPDKLIASVGYYIPFTHKGLKRGTHINLFYTGSSYSGNSFCYSNDMNGDGISNDLMYIPKDDSEIKFKSDADRQAFWKFVEQDNYLKNHKGEYAEAYSARTPWVHQFDLRLMEDFEFRVGKTKHNLQISLDFLNIGNMIHSSWGIPKSTTPSNGGRILKYEGRDENRTP
;
A
#
# COMPACT_ATOMS: atom_id res chain seq x y z
N GLY A 1 -11.34 16.29 -9.08
CA GLY A 1 -10.69 15.50 -8.04
C GLY A 1 -10.41 16.34 -6.80
N TRP A 2 -10.10 15.70 -5.72
CA TRP A 2 -9.74 16.32 -4.45
C TRP A 2 -8.81 15.39 -3.67
N GLY A 3 -8.10 15.96 -2.71
CA GLY A 3 -7.28 15.16 -1.80
C GLY A 3 -6.86 15.97 -0.59
N TYR A 4 -6.55 15.27 0.49
CA TYR A 4 -5.95 15.85 1.69
C TYR A 4 -4.92 14.89 2.28
N THR A 5 -3.99 15.46 3.02
CA THR A 5 -3.01 14.73 3.82
C THR A 5 -2.97 15.32 5.22
N ALA A 6 -3.11 14.47 6.23
CA ALA A 6 -2.92 14.82 7.62
C ALA A 6 -1.66 14.10 8.15
N ASN A 7 -0.79 14.86 8.82
CA ASN A 7 0.45 14.33 9.39
C ASN A 7 0.55 14.72 10.87
N LEU A 8 0.95 13.75 11.70
CA LEU A 8 1.32 13.97 13.10
C LEU A 8 2.76 13.48 13.30
N THR A 9 3.63 14.37 13.75
CA THR A 9 5.02 14.03 14.04
C THR A 9 5.35 14.37 15.50
N LEU A 10 5.93 13.42 16.21
CA LEU A 10 6.41 13.56 17.58
C LEU A 10 7.91 13.29 17.60
N ASN A 11 8.66 14.23 18.20
CA ASN A 11 10.09 14.09 18.43
C ASN A 11 10.33 14.21 19.94
N ALA A 12 11.17 13.35 20.48
CA ALA A 12 11.51 13.35 21.89
C ALA A 12 12.99 13.02 22.12
N GLN A 13 13.55 13.65 23.12
CA GLN A 13 14.87 13.32 23.66
C GLN A 13 14.71 13.08 25.18
N PRO A 14 14.23 11.88 25.57
CA PRO A 14 13.89 11.62 26.97
C PRO A 14 15.09 11.57 27.91
N VAL A 15 16.26 11.23 27.37
CA VAL A 15 17.55 11.26 28.05
C VAL A 15 18.63 11.74 27.08
N GLU A 16 19.79 12.13 27.61
CA GLU A 16 20.92 12.54 26.78
C GLU A 16 21.30 11.45 25.78
N ASN A 17 21.57 11.85 24.53
CA ASN A 17 21.97 10.98 23.41
C ASN A 17 20.90 9.98 22.92
N LEU A 18 19.68 9.94 23.48
CA LEU A 18 18.58 9.14 22.96
C LEU A 18 17.60 10.01 22.21
N ASN A 19 17.46 9.79 20.92
CA ASN A 19 16.51 10.48 20.04
C ASN A 19 15.42 9.53 19.59
N LEU A 20 14.18 9.96 19.75
CA LEU A 20 12.99 9.22 19.33
C LEU A 20 12.23 10.07 18.33
N MET A 21 11.76 9.47 17.25
CA MET A 21 10.84 10.09 16.30
C MET A 21 9.72 9.11 15.98
N PHE A 22 8.51 9.65 15.89
CA PHE A 22 7.32 8.94 15.44
C PHE A 22 6.55 9.88 14.51
N ALA A 23 6.14 9.37 13.36
CA ALA A 23 5.30 10.12 12.43
C ALA A 23 4.22 9.20 11.86
N TYR A 24 2.97 9.67 11.89
CA TYR A 24 1.85 9.05 11.22
C TYR A 24 1.29 9.98 10.15
N THR A 25 1.06 9.46 8.97
CA THR A 25 0.48 10.20 7.86
C THR A 25 -0.75 9.45 7.36
N HIS A 26 -1.86 10.19 7.26
CA HIS A 26 -3.07 9.73 6.57
C HIS A 26 -3.29 10.57 5.32
N THR A 27 -3.53 9.93 4.18
CA THR A 27 -3.77 10.57 2.89
C THR A 27 -5.01 9.97 2.24
N GLU A 28 -5.89 10.83 1.77
CA GLU A 28 -7.00 10.46 0.90
C GLU A 28 -7.03 11.35 -0.33
N SER A 29 -7.27 10.76 -1.50
CA SER A 29 -7.38 11.50 -2.76
C SER A 29 -8.30 10.77 -3.72
N LYS A 30 -9.14 11.54 -4.41
CA LYS A 30 -10.00 11.09 -5.50
C LYS A 30 -9.71 11.89 -6.77
N GLU A 31 -9.65 11.18 -7.88
CA GLU A 31 -9.34 11.72 -9.20
C GLU A 31 -10.21 11.08 -10.27
N VAL A 32 -10.37 11.73 -11.41
CA VAL A 32 -11.08 11.15 -12.55
C VAL A 32 -10.20 10.12 -13.25
N SER A 33 -8.90 10.43 -13.41
CA SER A 33 -7.96 9.53 -14.06
C SER A 33 -6.56 9.70 -13.47
N GLY A 34 -5.96 8.60 -13.05
CA GLY A 34 -4.56 8.51 -12.61
C GLY A 34 -3.60 8.22 -13.75
N LEU A 35 -3.99 8.46 -15.00
CA LEU A 35 -3.20 8.19 -16.20
C LEU A 35 -2.59 6.77 -16.19
N PRO A 36 -3.42 5.70 -16.20
CA PRO A 36 -2.94 4.33 -16.00
C PRO A 36 -2.15 3.76 -17.19
N GLY A 37 -2.14 4.44 -18.32
CA GLY A 37 -1.44 4.03 -19.54
C GLY A 37 -0.31 4.98 -19.96
N SER A 38 0.51 4.55 -20.91
CA SER A 38 1.63 5.32 -21.45
C SER A 38 1.25 6.26 -22.61
N ASP A 39 0.07 6.07 -23.17
CA ASP A 39 -0.50 6.85 -24.26
C ASP A 39 -2.01 7.10 -24.02
N PRO A 40 -2.66 8.01 -24.79
CA PRO A 40 -4.07 8.32 -24.57
C PRO A 40 -5.02 7.11 -24.68
N VAL A 41 -4.75 6.19 -25.59
CA VAL A 41 -5.60 5.01 -25.82
C VAL A 41 -5.47 4.04 -24.65
N SER A 42 -4.25 3.70 -24.25
CA SER A 42 -4.02 2.79 -23.13
C SER A 42 -4.47 3.41 -21.79
N THR A 43 -4.36 4.73 -21.64
CA THR A 43 -4.90 5.45 -20.49
C THR A 43 -6.43 5.31 -20.42
N TRP A 44 -7.10 5.53 -21.56
CA TRP A 44 -8.55 5.44 -21.66
C TRP A 44 -9.04 4.01 -21.41
N GLN A 45 -8.40 3.01 -22.01
CA GLN A 45 -8.72 1.59 -21.79
C GLN A 45 -8.40 1.08 -20.39
N GLY A 46 -7.39 1.65 -19.74
CA GLY A 46 -6.97 1.27 -18.39
C GLY A 46 -7.74 1.97 -17.27
N LEU A 47 -8.61 2.92 -17.58
CA LEU A 47 -9.42 3.62 -16.58
C LEU A 47 -10.55 2.69 -16.10
N LEU A 48 -10.53 2.34 -14.82
CA LEU A 48 -11.55 1.50 -14.20
C LEU A 48 -12.84 2.31 -14.05
N THR A 49 -13.96 1.76 -14.50
CA THR A 49 -15.24 2.47 -14.51
C THR A 49 -16.44 1.56 -14.27
N ILE A 50 -17.62 2.17 -14.09
CA ILE A 50 -18.91 1.48 -14.07
C ILE A 50 -19.64 1.72 -15.39
N ASP A 51 -19.65 2.99 -15.82
CA ASP A 51 -20.49 3.47 -16.94
C ASP A 51 -19.67 3.74 -18.21
N GLY A 52 -18.39 3.35 -18.23
CA GLY A 52 -17.45 3.59 -19.31
C GLY A 52 -16.52 4.81 -19.10
N PRO A 53 -15.37 4.83 -19.77
CA PRO A 53 -14.29 5.79 -19.48
C PRO A 53 -14.61 7.24 -19.92
N ASN A 54 -15.70 7.47 -20.63
CA ASN A 54 -16.15 8.82 -21.01
C ASN A 54 -16.93 9.53 -19.88
N PHE A 55 -17.30 8.82 -18.84
CA PHE A 55 -17.97 9.39 -17.67
C PHE A 55 -16.93 9.86 -16.64
N GLY A 56 -16.93 11.14 -16.33
CA GLY A 56 -15.95 11.79 -15.45
C GLY A 56 -16.19 11.54 -13.96
N THR A 57 -16.48 10.29 -13.57
CA THR A 57 -16.69 9.90 -12.17
C THR A 57 -15.37 9.91 -11.41
N THR A 58 -15.33 10.61 -10.27
CA THR A 58 -14.15 10.61 -9.42
C THR A 58 -14.05 9.32 -8.62
N GLN A 59 -12.86 8.73 -8.62
CA GLN A 59 -12.55 7.48 -7.94
C GLN A 59 -11.30 7.66 -7.07
N ARG A 60 -11.05 6.73 -6.16
CA ARG A 60 -9.83 6.74 -5.35
C ARG A 60 -8.59 6.73 -6.24
N SER A 61 -7.61 7.56 -5.92
CA SER A 61 -6.36 7.58 -6.67
C SER A 61 -5.56 6.29 -6.47
N ARG A 62 -5.03 5.73 -7.57
CA ARG A 62 -4.19 4.52 -7.53
C ARG A 62 -2.84 4.73 -6.84
N TYR A 63 -2.38 5.97 -6.72
CA TYR A 63 -1.07 6.32 -6.17
C TYR A 63 -1.10 6.63 -4.68
N VAL A 64 -2.27 6.65 -4.06
CA VAL A 64 -2.41 6.94 -2.64
C VAL A 64 -1.93 5.76 -1.80
N VAL A 65 -1.01 6.06 -0.89
CA VAL A 65 -0.71 5.24 0.28
C VAL A 65 -1.51 5.83 1.44
N PRO A 66 -2.67 5.23 1.80
CA PRO A 66 -3.61 5.90 2.70
C PRO A 66 -3.05 6.11 4.10
N ASP A 67 -2.31 5.13 4.61
CA ASP A 67 -1.77 5.19 5.96
C ASP A 67 -0.30 4.80 5.94
N LYS A 68 0.54 5.66 6.50
CA LYS A 68 1.98 5.43 6.64
C LYS A 68 2.44 5.79 8.04
N LEU A 69 3.22 4.91 8.63
CA LEU A 69 3.83 5.10 9.93
C LEU A 69 5.35 5.00 9.79
N ILE A 70 6.05 5.98 10.35
CA ILE A 70 7.51 6.00 10.40
C ILE A 70 7.90 6.18 11.85
N ALA A 71 8.87 5.41 12.33
CA ALA A 71 9.45 5.62 13.64
C ALA A 71 10.97 5.45 13.58
N SER A 72 11.68 6.15 14.45
CA SER A 72 13.10 5.92 14.63
C SER A 72 13.51 6.03 16.08
N VAL A 73 14.50 5.22 16.43
CA VAL A 73 15.21 5.25 17.72
C VAL A 73 16.69 5.38 17.41
N GLY A 74 17.29 6.48 17.83
CA GLY A 74 18.72 6.73 17.67
C GLY A 74 19.40 6.91 19.01
N TYR A 75 20.46 6.17 19.24
CA TYR A 75 21.27 6.29 20.44
C TYR A 75 22.73 6.55 20.10
N TYR A 76 23.33 7.57 20.72
CA TYR A 76 24.72 7.93 20.55
C TYR A 76 25.52 7.61 21.81
N ILE A 77 26.60 6.87 21.65
CA ILE A 77 27.52 6.48 22.72
C ILE A 77 28.84 7.25 22.53
N PRO A 78 29.02 8.43 23.17
CA PRO A 78 30.27 9.17 23.09
C PRO A 78 31.33 8.52 23.96
N PHE A 79 32.58 8.48 23.49
CA PHE A 79 33.73 8.10 24.29
C PHE A 79 34.99 8.81 23.80
N THR A 80 36.03 8.75 24.60
CA THR A 80 37.34 9.35 24.26
C THR A 80 38.41 8.28 24.35
N HIS A 81 39.26 8.20 23.32
CA HIS A 81 40.40 7.32 23.32
C HIS A 81 41.67 8.13 23.01
N LYS A 82 42.64 8.09 23.92
CA LYS A 82 43.91 8.84 23.80
C LYS A 82 43.72 10.34 23.48
N GLY A 83 42.72 10.97 24.12
CA GLY A 83 42.41 12.39 23.94
C GLY A 83 41.76 12.76 22.59
N LEU A 84 41.33 11.77 21.80
CA LEU A 84 40.59 11.92 20.55
C LEU A 84 39.13 11.49 20.73
N LYS A 85 38.23 12.26 20.16
CA LYS A 85 36.78 11.95 20.24
C LYS A 85 36.45 10.74 19.39
N ARG A 86 35.60 9.92 19.91
CA ARG A 86 35.00 8.74 19.29
C ARG A 86 33.50 8.72 19.58
N GLY A 87 32.77 7.96 18.81
CA GLY A 87 31.35 7.79 19.10
C GLY A 87 30.70 6.74 18.23
N THR A 88 29.87 5.92 18.86
CA THR A 88 29.07 4.91 18.18
C THR A 88 27.64 5.40 18.11
N HIS A 89 27.04 5.40 16.93
CA HIS A 89 25.62 5.65 16.70
C HIS A 89 24.92 4.34 16.36
N ILE A 90 23.81 4.09 17.01
CA ILE A 90 22.94 2.98 16.74
C ILE A 90 21.58 3.56 16.40
N ASN A 91 21.12 3.38 15.16
CA ASN A 91 19.83 3.91 14.69
C ASN A 91 18.98 2.79 14.13
N LEU A 92 17.79 2.61 14.70
CA LEU A 92 16.76 1.70 14.21
C LEU A 92 15.65 2.54 13.59
N PHE A 93 15.30 2.22 12.36
CA PHE A 93 14.21 2.84 11.61
C PHE A 93 13.11 1.82 11.38
N TYR A 94 11.88 2.26 11.51
CA TYR A 94 10.70 1.48 11.19
C TYR A 94 9.87 2.23 10.16
N THR A 95 9.41 1.50 9.14
CA THR A 95 8.40 1.97 8.19
C THR A 95 7.28 0.94 8.12
N GLY A 96 6.06 1.41 8.35
CA GLY A 96 4.85 0.62 8.17
C GLY A 96 3.90 1.32 7.20
N SER A 97 3.39 0.63 6.19
CA SER A 97 2.38 1.16 5.28
C SER A 97 1.60 0.05 4.60
N SER A 98 0.36 0.34 4.20
CA SER A 98 -0.33 -0.42 3.18
C SER A 98 0.05 0.15 1.81
N TYR A 99 0.25 -0.70 0.82
CA TYR A 99 0.45 -0.24 -0.55
C TYR A 99 -0.90 0.15 -1.19
N SER A 100 -0.84 0.73 -2.40
CA SER A 100 -2.03 1.11 -3.17
C SER A 100 -3.04 -0.02 -3.25
N GLY A 101 -4.32 0.33 -3.21
CA GLY A 101 -5.40 -0.64 -3.28
C GLY A 101 -5.46 -1.36 -4.62
N ASN A 102 -6.00 -2.57 -4.57
CA ASN A 102 -6.44 -3.32 -5.73
C ASN A 102 -7.92 -3.02 -6.01
N SER A 103 -8.38 -3.41 -7.19
CA SER A 103 -9.77 -3.21 -7.61
C SER A 103 -10.42 -4.54 -7.93
N PHE A 104 -11.71 -4.66 -7.64
CA PHE A 104 -12.50 -5.80 -8.08
C PHE A 104 -13.24 -5.43 -9.35
N CYS A 105 -13.02 -6.21 -10.41
CA CYS A 105 -13.56 -5.97 -11.74
C CYS A 105 -14.19 -7.23 -12.32
N TYR A 106 -15.02 -7.05 -13.33
CA TYR A 106 -15.37 -8.14 -14.23
C TYR A 106 -14.18 -8.55 -15.08
N SER A 107 -14.15 -9.79 -15.52
CA SER A 107 -13.08 -10.30 -16.40
C SER A 107 -13.32 -10.01 -17.87
N ASN A 108 -14.50 -9.48 -18.21
CA ASN A 108 -14.92 -9.10 -19.54
C ASN A 108 -15.65 -7.76 -19.52
N ASP A 109 -15.99 -7.26 -20.69
CA ASP A 109 -16.81 -6.08 -20.89
C ASP A 109 -18.24 -6.37 -20.41
N MET A 110 -18.65 -5.78 -19.30
CA MET A 110 -19.98 -5.96 -18.72
C MET A 110 -20.98 -4.92 -19.21
N ASN A 111 -20.50 -3.69 -19.42
CA ASN A 111 -21.34 -2.56 -19.82
C ASN A 111 -21.53 -2.44 -21.35
N GLY A 112 -20.76 -3.19 -22.17
CA GLY A 112 -20.89 -3.24 -23.62
C GLY A 112 -20.19 -2.10 -24.34
N ASP A 113 -19.19 -1.43 -23.73
CA ASP A 113 -18.47 -0.32 -24.34
C ASP A 113 -17.25 -0.75 -25.17
N GLY A 114 -16.95 -2.05 -25.22
CA GLY A 114 -15.83 -2.64 -25.95
C GLY A 114 -14.55 -2.77 -25.13
N ILE A 115 -14.57 -2.45 -23.83
CA ILE A 115 -13.39 -2.46 -22.95
C ILE A 115 -13.66 -3.28 -21.68
N SER A 116 -12.74 -4.18 -21.32
CA SER A 116 -12.86 -5.01 -20.11
C SER A 116 -12.21 -4.30 -18.91
N ASN A 117 -12.80 -3.21 -18.47
CA ASN A 117 -12.33 -2.38 -17.34
C ASN A 117 -13.42 -2.10 -16.29
N ASP A 118 -14.53 -2.84 -16.35
CA ASP A 118 -15.71 -2.60 -15.53
C ASP A 118 -15.51 -3.02 -14.09
N LEU A 119 -15.80 -2.10 -13.17
CA LEU A 119 -15.84 -2.37 -11.73
C LEU A 119 -16.99 -3.32 -11.40
N MET A 120 -16.70 -4.28 -10.53
CA MET A 120 -17.62 -5.34 -10.18
C MET A 120 -18.75 -4.82 -9.27
N TYR A 121 -20.01 -5.17 -9.61
CA TYR A 121 -21.09 -5.09 -8.65
C TYR A 121 -20.96 -6.22 -7.63
N ILE A 122 -21.08 -5.91 -6.35
CA ILE A 122 -21.01 -6.86 -5.25
C ILE A 122 -22.44 -7.19 -4.85
N PRO A 123 -23.00 -8.36 -5.25
CA PRO A 123 -24.39 -8.68 -4.97
C PRO A 123 -24.67 -8.72 -3.47
N LYS A 124 -25.89 -8.37 -3.06
CA LYS A 124 -26.36 -8.51 -1.67
C LYS A 124 -26.47 -9.97 -1.28
N ASP A 125 -27.07 -10.75 -2.14
CA ASP A 125 -27.36 -12.17 -1.95
C ASP A 125 -27.63 -12.85 -3.30
N ASP A 126 -28.00 -14.13 -3.26
CA ASP A 126 -28.30 -14.95 -4.43
C ASP A 126 -29.52 -14.49 -5.27
N SER A 127 -30.28 -13.51 -4.80
CA SER A 127 -31.42 -12.97 -5.59
C SER A 127 -30.97 -12.01 -6.69
N GLU A 128 -29.77 -11.45 -6.55
CA GLU A 128 -29.23 -10.46 -7.47
C GLU A 128 -28.23 -11.06 -8.50
N ILE A 129 -27.86 -12.32 -8.35
CA ILE A 129 -26.87 -12.97 -9.24
C ILE A 129 -27.18 -14.46 -9.40
N LYS A 130 -26.97 -14.98 -10.62
CA LYS A 130 -27.03 -16.42 -10.91
C LYS A 130 -25.66 -16.96 -11.30
N PHE A 131 -25.30 -18.09 -10.74
CA PHE A 131 -24.06 -18.78 -11.04
C PHE A 131 -24.27 -19.97 -11.94
N LYS A 132 -23.27 -20.33 -12.75
CA LYS A 132 -23.30 -21.51 -13.61
C LYS A 132 -23.42 -22.81 -12.82
N SER A 133 -22.86 -22.84 -11.62
CA SER A 133 -22.88 -24.00 -10.75
C SER A 133 -22.96 -23.61 -9.26
N ASP A 134 -23.44 -24.54 -8.44
CA ASP A 134 -23.41 -24.38 -6.99
C ASP A 134 -21.98 -24.29 -6.43
N ALA A 135 -21.02 -24.90 -7.10
CA ALA A 135 -19.61 -24.81 -6.70
C ALA A 135 -19.07 -23.38 -6.89
N ASP A 136 -19.38 -22.73 -8.03
CA ASP A 136 -19.01 -21.34 -8.28
C ASP A 136 -19.67 -20.39 -7.29
N ARG A 137 -20.97 -20.62 -7.01
CA ARG A 137 -21.71 -19.86 -6.01
C ARG A 137 -21.07 -19.94 -4.62
N GLN A 138 -20.76 -21.15 -4.16
CA GLN A 138 -20.13 -21.34 -2.85
C GLN A 138 -18.73 -20.71 -2.80
N ALA A 139 -17.94 -20.86 -3.87
CA ALA A 139 -16.61 -20.27 -3.96
C ALA A 139 -16.64 -18.72 -3.91
N PHE A 140 -17.59 -18.13 -4.65
CA PHE A 140 -17.78 -16.68 -4.68
C PHE A 140 -18.14 -16.13 -3.30
N TRP A 141 -19.21 -16.69 -2.67
CA TRP A 141 -19.65 -16.22 -1.35
C TRP A 141 -18.57 -16.45 -0.27
N LYS A 142 -17.87 -17.57 -0.32
CA LYS A 142 -16.73 -17.80 0.57
C LYS A 142 -15.66 -16.73 0.40
N PHE A 143 -15.37 -16.33 -0.84
CA PHE A 143 -14.40 -15.27 -1.13
C PHE A 143 -14.90 -13.92 -0.61
N VAL A 144 -16.16 -13.56 -0.87
CA VAL A 144 -16.76 -12.30 -0.39
C VAL A 144 -16.72 -12.21 1.13
N GLU A 145 -17.08 -13.28 1.84
CA GLU A 145 -17.14 -13.26 3.32
C GLU A 145 -15.75 -13.14 3.99
N GLN A 146 -14.70 -13.64 3.35
CA GLN A 146 -13.34 -13.52 3.91
C GLN A 146 -12.66 -12.20 3.57
N ASP A 147 -13.14 -11.47 2.58
CA ASP A 147 -12.57 -10.16 2.20
C ASP A 147 -13.29 -9.03 2.95
N ASN A 148 -12.50 -8.20 3.66
CA ASN A 148 -13.05 -7.13 4.49
C ASN A 148 -13.74 -6.02 3.70
N TYR A 149 -13.31 -5.76 2.47
CA TYR A 149 -13.95 -4.76 1.64
C TYR A 149 -15.26 -5.30 1.07
N LEU A 150 -15.23 -6.46 0.42
CA LEU A 150 -16.40 -7.02 -0.27
C LEU A 150 -17.57 -7.29 0.67
N LYS A 151 -17.33 -7.89 1.83
CA LYS A 151 -18.43 -8.19 2.78
C LYS A 151 -19.15 -6.97 3.33
N ASN A 152 -18.47 -5.81 3.38
CA ASN A 152 -19.02 -4.56 3.90
C ASN A 152 -19.65 -3.66 2.82
N HIS A 153 -19.52 -4.03 1.52
CA HIS A 153 -20.04 -3.25 0.39
C HIS A 153 -20.99 -4.05 -0.49
N LYS A 154 -21.67 -5.04 0.10
CA LYS A 154 -22.72 -5.81 -0.61
C LYS A 154 -23.87 -4.89 -1.05
N GLY A 155 -24.27 -5.02 -2.30
CA GLY A 155 -25.31 -4.20 -2.93
C GLY A 155 -24.76 -2.92 -3.57
N GLU A 156 -23.45 -2.81 -3.73
CA GLU A 156 -22.78 -1.65 -4.29
C GLU A 156 -21.79 -2.06 -5.39
N TYR A 157 -21.46 -1.14 -6.28
CA TYR A 157 -20.30 -1.34 -7.16
C TYR A 157 -19.00 -1.15 -6.38
N ALA A 158 -18.03 -1.99 -6.66
CA ALA A 158 -16.69 -1.83 -6.09
C ALA A 158 -16.08 -0.48 -6.50
N GLU A 159 -15.51 0.24 -5.56
CA GLU A 159 -14.73 1.44 -5.85
C GLU A 159 -13.34 1.05 -6.35
N ALA A 160 -12.82 1.73 -7.35
CA ALA A 160 -11.48 1.51 -7.85
C ALA A 160 -10.44 1.72 -6.72
N TYR A 161 -9.43 0.84 -6.66
CA TYR A 161 -8.31 0.87 -5.71
C TYR A 161 -8.73 0.87 -4.22
N SER A 162 -9.89 0.31 -3.91
CA SER A 162 -10.44 0.27 -2.55
C SER A 162 -10.01 -0.93 -1.72
N ALA A 163 -9.68 -2.06 -2.37
CA ALA A 163 -9.20 -3.26 -1.70
C ALA A 163 -7.75 -3.08 -1.24
N ARG A 164 -7.55 -2.78 0.03
CA ARG A 164 -6.23 -2.49 0.59
C ARG A 164 -5.40 -3.75 0.78
N THR A 165 -4.11 -3.67 0.44
CA THR A 165 -3.16 -4.72 0.78
C THR A 165 -2.84 -4.72 2.28
N PRO A 166 -2.43 -5.86 2.86
CA PRO A 166 -1.92 -5.88 4.22
C PRO A 166 -0.75 -4.93 4.42
N TRP A 167 -0.62 -4.43 5.64
CA TRP A 167 0.53 -3.61 6.01
C TRP A 167 1.84 -4.37 5.83
N VAL A 168 2.82 -3.64 5.31
CA VAL A 168 4.21 -4.10 5.25
C VAL A 168 4.97 -3.37 6.34
N HIS A 169 5.64 -4.13 7.19
CA HIS A 169 6.43 -3.63 8.31
C HIS A 169 7.89 -3.88 8.01
N GLN A 170 8.68 -2.82 7.88
CA GLN A 170 10.11 -2.89 7.57
C GLN A 170 10.90 -2.24 8.68
N PHE A 171 12.01 -2.87 9.04
CA PHE A 171 12.99 -2.36 10.00
C PHE A 171 14.35 -2.27 9.34
N ASP A 172 14.99 -1.10 9.46
CA ASP A 172 16.33 -0.86 8.97
C ASP A 172 17.24 -0.47 10.14
N LEU A 173 18.45 -1.03 10.20
CA LEU A 173 19.41 -0.74 11.24
C LEU A 173 20.63 -0.08 10.61
N ARG A 174 21.02 1.08 11.17
CA ARG A 174 22.28 1.75 10.83
C ARG A 174 23.19 1.81 12.05
N LEU A 175 24.38 1.31 11.88
CA LEU A 175 25.48 1.47 12.82
C LEU A 175 26.50 2.45 12.22
N MET A 176 26.94 3.45 13.02
CA MET A 176 27.99 4.37 12.59
C MET A 176 29.00 4.51 13.68
N GLU A 177 30.27 4.69 13.26
CA GLU A 177 31.39 4.90 14.16
C GLU A 177 32.14 6.16 13.74
N ASP A 178 32.29 7.10 14.68
CA ASP A 178 33.03 8.35 14.49
C ASP A 178 34.45 8.22 15.00
N PHE A 179 35.38 8.68 14.18
CA PHE A 179 36.82 8.67 14.49
C PHE A 179 37.41 10.05 14.33
N GLU A 180 37.83 10.72 15.41
CA GLU A 180 38.73 11.85 15.35
C GLU A 180 40.19 11.33 15.28
N PHE A 181 40.96 11.83 14.37
CA PHE A 181 42.41 11.55 14.27
C PHE A 181 43.19 12.80 13.92
N ARG A 182 44.50 12.78 14.11
CA ARG A 182 45.36 13.90 13.81
C ARG A 182 46.38 13.56 12.72
N VAL A 183 46.55 14.49 11.79
CA VAL A 183 47.64 14.46 10.81
C VAL A 183 48.44 15.75 11.01
N GLY A 184 49.62 15.63 11.56
CA GLY A 184 50.42 16.80 12.00
C GLY A 184 49.70 17.60 13.10
N LYS A 185 49.40 18.88 12.81
CA LYS A 185 48.65 19.77 13.74
C LYS A 185 47.14 19.82 13.49
N THR A 186 46.68 19.19 12.42
CA THR A 186 45.25 19.25 12.00
C THR A 186 44.48 18.06 12.52
N LYS A 187 43.27 18.31 13.04
CA LYS A 187 42.30 17.28 13.40
C LYS A 187 41.41 16.96 12.22
N HIS A 188 41.15 15.70 12.02
CA HIS A 188 40.26 15.16 10.98
C HIS A 188 39.20 14.27 11.64
N ASN A 189 38.04 14.21 11.02
CA ASN A 189 36.95 13.31 11.42
C ASN A 189 36.69 12.35 10.26
N LEU A 190 36.60 11.07 10.58
CA LEU A 190 36.15 10.01 9.69
C LEU A 190 34.91 9.36 10.32
N GLN A 191 33.85 9.15 9.55
CA GLN A 191 32.72 8.38 9.94
C GLN A 191 32.59 7.15 9.02
N ILE A 192 32.44 5.99 9.61
CA ILE A 192 32.16 4.73 8.90
C ILE A 192 30.74 4.31 9.27
N SER A 193 29.92 3.95 8.27
CA SER A 193 28.56 3.45 8.47
C SER A 193 28.37 2.07 7.88
N LEU A 194 27.52 1.28 8.53
CA LEU A 194 27.04 -0.01 8.07
C LEU A 194 25.51 -0.02 8.17
N ASP A 195 24.87 -0.23 7.02
CA ASP A 195 23.41 -0.24 6.88
C ASP A 195 22.92 -1.65 6.63
N PHE A 196 21.95 -2.09 7.46
CA PHE A 196 21.19 -3.32 7.27
C PHE A 196 19.76 -2.93 6.86
N LEU A 197 19.44 -3.12 5.59
CA LEU A 197 18.09 -2.86 5.09
C LEU A 197 17.20 -4.08 5.32
N ASN A 198 15.99 -3.82 5.79
CA ASN A 198 15.01 -4.86 6.10
C ASN A 198 15.56 -5.95 7.04
N ILE A 199 16.21 -5.54 8.13
CA ILE A 199 16.84 -6.46 9.09
C ILE A 199 15.82 -7.45 9.68
N GLY A 200 14.53 -7.08 9.75
CA GLY A 200 13.46 -7.98 10.18
C GLY A 200 13.36 -9.25 9.31
N ASN A 201 13.69 -9.16 8.02
CA ASN A 201 13.70 -10.32 7.12
C ASN A 201 14.80 -11.33 7.46
N MET A 202 15.89 -10.90 8.09
CA MET A 202 16.94 -11.81 8.58
C MET A 202 16.46 -12.65 9.76
N ILE A 203 15.48 -12.15 10.53
CA ILE A 203 14.88 -12.85 11.67
C ILE A 203 13.75 -13.78 11.18
N HIS A 204 12.90 -13.26 10.30
CA HIS A 204 11.78 -14.01 9.73
C HIS A 204 11.57 -13.63 8.25
N SER A 205 11.71 -14.61 7.36
CA SER A 205 11.76 -14.42 5.90
C SER A 205 10.50 -13.78 5.28
N SER A 206 9.37 -13.70 6.00
CA SER A 206 8.15 -13.05 5.53
C SER A 206 7.99 -11.59 5.98
N TRP A 207 8.88 -11.09 6.83
CA TRP A 207 8.81 -9.70 7.28
C TRP A 207 9.35 -8.73 6.24
N GLY A 208 8.73 -7.57 6.13
CA GLY A 208 9.10 -6.54 5.17
C GLY A 208 8.84 -6.91 3.71
N ILE A 209 8.03 -7.94 3.45
CA ILE A 209 7.68 -8.37 2.09
C ILE A 209 6.22 -8.00 1.80
N PRO A 210 5.96 -7.24 0.72
CA PRO A 210 4.61 -6.97 0.28
C PRO A 210 3.85 -8.26 -0.07
N LYS A 211 2.61 -8.36 0.40
CA LYS A 211 1.72 -9.47 0.07
C LYS A 211 0.60 -8.97 -0.83
N SER A 212 0.37 -9.63 -1.95
CA SER A 212 -0.82 -9.38 -2.76
C SER A 212 -2.02 -10.09 -2.13
N THR A 213 -3.13 -9.39 -2.02
CA THR A 213 -4.41 -9.94 -1.56
C THR A 213 -5.34 -10.28 -2.72
N THR A 214 -4.99 -9.84 -3.93
CA THR A 214 -5.80 -10.12 -5.11
C THR A 214 -5.46 -11.47 -5.72
N PRO A 215 -6.45 -12.15 -6.30
CA PRO A 215 -6.21 -13.30 -7.16
C PRO A 215 -5.22 -12.97 -8.26
N SER A 216 -4.53 -13.99 -8.78
CA SER A 216 -3.54 -13.85 -9.87
C SER A 216 -4.09 -13.16 -11.13
N ASN A 217 -5.42 -13.11 -11.29
CA ASN A 217 -6.12 -12.42 -12.38
C ASN A 217 -6.35 -10.91 -12.12
N GLY A 218 -5.70 -10.31 -11.13
CA GLY A 218 -5.80 -8.87 -10.87
C GLY A 218 -7.13 -8.40 -10.28
N GLY A 219 -7.82 -9.25 -9.49
CA GLY A 219 -9.12 -8.90 -8.89
C GLY A 219 -10.32 -9.15 -9.80
N ARG A 220 -10.12 -9.79 -10.94
CA ARG A 220 -11.18 -10.16 -11.89
C ARG A 220 -11.78 -11.50 -11.49
N ILE A 221 -12.78 -11.46 -10.62
CA ILE A 221 -13.36 -12.66 -10.00
C ILE A 221 -14.70 -13.11 -10.59
N LEU A 222 -15.37 -12.22 -11.32
CA LEU A 222 -16.60 -12.53 -12.03
C LEU A 222 -16.45 -12.34 -13.53
N LYS A 223 -17.15 -13.17 -14.29
CA LYS A 223 -17.38 -12.99 -15.72
C LYS A 223 -18.86 -12.79 -15.97
N TYR A 224 -19.20 -11.68 -16.59
CA TYR A 224 -20.58 -11.40 -16.96
C TYR A 224 -20.97 -12.23 -18.20
N GLU A 225 -22.02 -13.02 -18.10
CA GLU A 225 -22.51 -13.89 -19.19
C GLU A 225 -23.85 -13.41 -19.78
N GLY A 226 -24.37 -12.31 -19.29
CA GLY A 226 -25.67 -11.76 -19.70
C GLY A 226 -26.68 -11.76 -18.56
N ARG A 227 -27.93 -11.53 -18.91
CA ARG A 227 -29.07 -11.54 -17.96
C ARG A 227 -30.04 -12.65 -18.32
N ASP A 228 -30.65 -13.23 -17.31
CA ASP A 228 -31.72 -14.19 -17.52
C ASP A 228 -33.06 -13.53 -17.96
N GLU A 229 -34.12 -14.33 -18.13
CA GLU A 229 -35.45 -13.85 -18.50
C GLU A 229 -36.02 -12.85 -17.48
N ASN A 230 -35.58 -12.93 -16.23
CA ASN A 230 -35.99 -12.03 -15.13
C ASN A 230 -35.03 -10.83 -14.98
N ARG A 231 -34.08 -10.64 -15.93
CA ARG A 231 -33.04 -9.62 -15.92
C ARG A 231 -32.02 -9.74 -14.78
N THR A 232 -31.90 -10.92 -14.14
CA THR A 232 -30.86 -11.22 -13.15
C THR A 232 -29.55 -11.55 -13.88
N PRO A 233 -28.41 -10.92 -13.51
CA PRO A 233 -27.10 -11.18 -14.09
C PRO A 233 -26.59 -12.59 -13.83
#